data_74780128519dcf3c072f63cce7a8ffe9
#
_entry.id   74780128519dcf3c072f63cce7a8ffe9
#
_cell.length_a   1.000
_cell.length_b   1.000
_cell.length_c   1.000
_cell.angle_alpha   90.00
_cell.angle_beta   90.00
_cell.angle_gamma   90.00
#
_symmetry.space_group_name_H-M   'P 1'
#
loop_
_entity.id
_entity.type
_entity.pdbx_description
1 polymer ?
#
loop_
_entity_poly.entity_id
_entity_poly.type
_entity_poly.pdbx_seq_one_letter_code
_entity_poly.pdbx_strand_id
1 'polypeptide(L)'
;MPTTYATLAPPAILFAHRGARAHAPENTLEAFRLAVRLGATGLESDVWRTADGDAVLDHDGVVGTMFRRRRLAEVATADLPGHIPSLAALYEACGVDHDVSLDVKDADAIDAVLDAARAAGALGRLW
;
A
#
# COMPACT_ATOMS: atom_id res chain seq x y z
N MET A 1 29.29 26.49 -10.60
CA MET A 1 28.88 25.27 -11.33
C MET A 1 27.90 24.51 -10.48
N PRO A 2 26.69 24.24 -10.95
CA PRO A 2 25.81 23.36 -10.19
C PRO A 2 26.42 21.97 -10.15
N THR A 3 26.58 21.43 -8.95
CA THR A 3 27.04 20.05 -8.76
C THR A 3 25.92 19.13 -9.16
N THR A 4 26.03 18.47 -10.31
CA THR A 4 25.10 17.42 -10.71
C THR A 4 25.42 16.18 -9.87
N TYR A 5 24.57 15.86 -8.92
CA TYR A 5 24.67 14.59 -8.21
C TYR A 5 24.12 13.48 -9.13
N ALA A 6 24.94 12.50 -9.43
CA ALA A 6 24.48 11.30 -10.12
C ALA A 6 23.52 10.55 -9.20
N THR A 7 22.34 10.22 -9.70
CA THR A 7 21.42 9.32 -8.97
C THR A 7 21.98 7.92 -8.95
N LEU A 8 21.92 7.25 -7.80
CA LEU A 8 22.43 5.88 -7.64
C LEU A 8 21.66 4.87 -8.50
N ALA A 9 20.40 5.14 -8.81
CA ALA A 9 19.54 4.33 -9.65
C ALA A 9 18.61 5.24 -10.47
N PRO A 10 19.03 5.74 -11.64
CA PRO A 10 18.15 6.51 -12.51
C PRO A 10 17.21 5.59 -13.31
N PRO A 11 15.91 5.99 -13.52
CA PRO A 11 15.31 7.19 -12.95
C PRO A 11 15.05 7.06 -11.45
N ALA A 12 15.05 8.19 -10.72
CA ALA A 12 14.71 8.20 -9.31
C ALA A 12 13.27 7.73 -9.07
N ILE A 13 13.06 6.92 -8.04
CA ILE A 13 11.73 6.49 -7.61
C ILE A 13 11.25 7.49 -6.56
N LEU A 14 10.10 8.10 -6.81
CA LEU A 14 9.45 9.03 -5.89
C LEU A 14 8.30 8.32 -5.19
N PHE A 15 8.56 7.77 -4.01
CA PHE A 15 7.55 7.07 -3.22
C PHE A 15 6.64 8.05 -2.49
N ALA A 16 5.34 7.93 -2.72
CA ALA A 16 4.32 8.64 -1.96
C ALA A 16 4.01 7.85 -0.67
N HIS A 17 4.43 8.38 0.48
CA HIS A 17 4.25 7.78 1.80
C HIS A 17 2.77 7.72 2.18
N ARG A 18 2.20 6.52 2.19
CA ARG A 18 0.77 6.22 2.42
C ARG A 18 -0.15 6.92 1.40
N GLY A 19 0.32 7.10 0.18
CA GLY A 19 -0.32 7.89 -0.85
C GLY A 19 -0.12 9.39 -0.68
N ALA A 20 -0.95 10.21 -1.34
CA ALA A 20 -0.92 11.67 -1.22
C ALA A 20 -1.62 12.13 0.08
N ARG A 21 -1.11 11.70 1.22
CA ARG A 21 -1.75 11.87 2.54
C ARG A 21 -1.90 13.33 3.00
N ALA A 22 -1.20 14.26 2.37
CA ALA A 22 -1.39 15.68 2.64
C ALA A 22 -2.71 16.23 2.07
N HIS A 23 -3.34 15.50 1.14
CA HIS A 23 -4.51 15.94 0.39
C HIS A 23 -5.68 14.95 0.41
N ALA A 24 -5.46 13.73 0.88
CA ALA A 24 -6.48 12.69 1.00
C ALA A 24 -6.16 11.80 2.22
N PRO A 25 -7.14 11.10 2.80
CA PRO A 25 -6.89 10.20 3.93
C PRO A 25 -5.84 9.15 3.58
N GLU A 26 -4.84 8.98 4.45
CA GLU A 26 -3.73 8.06 4.24
C GLU A 26 -4.19 6.60 4.03
N ASN A 27 -3.42 5.83 3.25
CA ASN A 27 -3.68 4.41 2.97
C ASN A 27 -5.07 4.13 2.38
N THR A 28 -5.62 5.08 1.63
CA THR A 28 -6.87 4.92 0.88
C THR A 28 -6.61 4.87 -0.62
N LEU A 29 -7.50 4.23 -1.38
CA LEU A 29 -7.40 4.23 -2.85
C LEU A 29 -7.44 5.65 -3.42
N GLU A 30 -8.17 6.56 -2.79
CA GLU A 30 -8.20 7.98 -3.16
C GLU A 30 -6.80 8.61 -3.05
N ALA A 31 -6.11 8.39 -1.91
CA ALA A 31 -4.76 8.91 -1.68
C ALA A 31 -3.75 8.31 -2.67
N PHE A 32 -3.84 7.03 -2.97
CA PHE A 32 -2.94 6.36 -3.92
C PHE A 32 -3.17 6.85 -5.36
N ARG A 33 -4.42 6.93 -5.81
CA ARG A 33 -4.76 7.49 -7.13
C ARG A 33 -4.29 8.93 -7.28
N LEU A 34 -4.48 9.74 -6.24
CA LEU A 34 -4.03 11.13 -6.25
C LEU A 34 -2.50 11.22 -6.37
N ALA A 35 -1.76 10.39 -5.62
CA ALA A 35 -0.31 10.34 -5.70
C ALA A 35 0.17 10.05 -7.13
N VAL A 36 -0.41 9.07 -7.80
CA VAL A 36 -0.08 8.72 -9.20
C VAL A 36 -0.37 9.91 -10.12
N ARG A 37 -1.51 10.56 -9.97
CA ARG A 37 -1.86 11.74 -10.77
C ARG A 37 -0.91 12.92 -10.54
N LEU A 38 -0.37 13.05 -9.35
CA LEU A 38 0.59 14.10 -8.99
C LEU A 38 2.03 13.78 -9.44
N GLY A 39 2.26 12.60 -10.02
CA GLY A 39 3.54 12.23 -10.62
C GLY A 39 4.41 11.33 -9.74
N ALA A 40 3.90 10.74 -8.68
CA ALA A 40 4.62 9.72 -7.92
C ALA A 40 4.93 8.52 -8.83
N THR A 41 6.15 8.02 -8.76
CA THR A 41 6.60 6.84 -9.50
C THR A 41 6.65 5.59 -8.63
N GLY A 42 6.36 5.75 -7.35
CA GLY A 42 6.21 4.68 -6.38
C GLY A 42 5.13 5.02 -5.36
N LEU A 43 4.52 3.99 -4.81
CA LEU A 43 3.58 4.08 -3.71
C LEU A 43 4.15 3.33 -2.51
N GLU A 44 4.00 3.89 -1.33
CA GLU A 44 4.42 3.24 -0.09
C GLU A 44 3.21 3.07 0.82
N SER A 45 3.16 1.93 1.49
CA SER A 45 2.07 1.60 2.42
C SER A 45 2.53 0.62 3.50
N ASP A 46 1.67 0.42 4.47
CA ASP A 46 1.83 -0.57 5.53
C ASP A 46 0.86 -1.74 5.27
N VAL A 47 1.32 -2.98 5.35
CA VAL A 47 0.50 -4.15 5.03
C VAL A 47 0.30 -5.05 6.23
N TRP A 48 -0.93 -5.51 6.37
CA TRP A 48 -1.42 -6.44 7.38
C TRP A 48 -2.16 -7.61 6.71
N ARG A 49 -2.36 -8.68 7.49
CA ARG A 49 -3.18 -9.82 7.06
C ARG A 49 -4.52 -9.81 7.78
N THR A 50 -5.60 -10.08 7.04
CA THR A 50 -6.94 -10.28 7.62
C THR A 50 -7.10 -11.70 8.16
N ALA A 51 -8.19 -11.93 8.90
CA ALA A 51 -8.51 -13.27 9.45
C ALA A 51 -8.64 -14.34 8.35
N ASP A 52 -9.14 -13.97 7.18
CA ASP A 52 -9.32 -14.84 6.02
C ASP A 52 -8.15 -14.80 5.01
N GLY A 53 -7.06 -14.14 5.35
CA GLY A 53 -5.79 -14.28 4.64
C GLY A 53 -5.49 -13.25 3.56
N ASP A 54 -6.25 -12.17 3.46
CA ASP A 54 -5.97 -11.08 2.52
C ASP A 54 -4.88 -10.14 3.03
N ALA A 55 -4.11 -9.59 2.09
CA ALA A 55 -3.20 -8.48 2.35
C ALA A 55 -3.94 -7.15 2.23
N VAL A 56 -4.00 -6.39 3.31
CA VAL A 56 -4.73 -5.11 3.39
C VAL A 56 -3.82 -3.99 3.88
N LEU A 57 -4.15 -2.75 3.51
CA LEU A 57 -3.30 -1.59 3.69
C LEU A 57 -3.87 -0.67 4.76
N ASP A 58 -3.16 -0.54 5.87
CA ASP A 58 -3.50 0.33 6.98
C ASP A 58 -2.25 0.58 7.84
N HIS A 59 -2.16 1.75 8.45
CA HIS A 59 -1.00 2.05 9.28
C HIS A 59 -1.07 1.38 10.65
N ASP A 60 -2.21 1.48 11.34
CA ASP A 60 -2.31 1.10 12.75
C ASP A 60 -2.62 -0.38 12.97
N GLY A 61 -3.17 -1.05 11.98
CA GLY A 61 -3.51 -2.47 12.05
C GLY A 61 -4.69 -2.79 12.97
N VAL A 62 -5.50 -1.79 13.30
CA VAL A 62 -6.68 -1.93 14.15
C VAL A 62 -7.87 -1.19 13.57
N VAL A 63 -9.05 -1.73 13.78
CA VAL A 63 -10.32 -1.15 13.35
C VAL A 63 -11.28 -1.05 14.54
N GLY A 64 -12.24 -0.15 14.43
CA GLY A 64 -13.28 0.06 15.43
C GLY A 64 -13.09 1.32 16.25
N THR A 65 -14.02 1.51 17.18
CA THR A 65 -14.05 2.68 18.08
C THR A 65 -13.21 2.42 19.33
N MET A 66 -12.99 3.47 20.13
CA MET A 66 -12.19 3.45 21.37
C MET A 66 -12.52 2.26 22.30
N PHE A 67 -13.78 1.83 22.35
CA PHE A 67 -14.23 0.75 23.25
C PHE A 67 -14.36 -0.62 22.57
N ARG A 68 -14.22 -0.70 21.23
CA ARG A 68 -14.37 -1.93 20.44
C ARG A 68 -13.31 -1.99 19.36
N ARG A 69 -12.05 -1.94 19.76
CA ARG A 69 -10.92 -2.07 18.84
C ARG A 69 -10.64 -3.55 18.59
N ARG A 70 -10.48 -3.90 17.32
CA ARG A 70 -10.09 -5.25 16.88
C ARG A 70 -8.86 -5.13 15.99
N ARG A 71 -7.94 -6.09 16.11
CA ARG A 71 -6.80 -6.18 15.19
C ARG A 71 -7.26 -6.65 13.83
N LEU A 72 -6.62 -6.20 12.76
CA LEU A 72 -6.94 -6.63 11.39
C LEU A 72 -6.86 -8.15 11.22
N ALA A 73 -5.90 -8.79 11.89
CA ALA A 73 -5.76 -10.25 11.88
C ALA A 73 -6.98 -11.02 12.45
N GLU A 74 -7.87 -10.33 13.14
CA GLU A 74 -9.09 -10.89 13.74
C GLU A 74 -10.35 -10.56 12.96
N VAL A 75 -10.24 -9.82 11.85
CA VAL A 75 -11.37 -9.32 11.06
C VAL A 75 -11.32 -9.91 9.65
N ALA A 76 -12.44 -10.47 9.20
CA ALA A 76 -12.56 -10.91 7.81
C ALA A 76 -12.58 -9.71 6.86
N THR A 77 -12.05 -9.88 5.67
CA THR A 77 -11.98 -8.81 4.65
C THR A 77 -13.35 -8.18 4.38
N ALA A 78 -14.41 -8.99 4.33
CA ALA A 78 -15.77 -8.51 4.09
C ALA A 78 -16.32 -7.61 5.21
N ASP A 79 -15.75 -7.69 6.40
CA ASP A 79 -16.18 -6.91 7.58
C ASP A 79 -15.32 -5.67 7.82
N LEU A 80 -14.35 -5.41 6.95
CA LEU A 80 -13.50 -4.23 7.06
C LEU A 80 -14.25 -2.94 6.68
N PRO A 81 -13.90 -1.82 7.32
CA PRO A 81 -14.34 -0.51 6.84
C PRO A 81 -13.94 -0.29 5.38
N GLY A 82 -14.83 0.32 4.59
CA GLY A 82 -14.63 0.49 3.14
C GLY A 82 -13.41 1.35 2.74
N HIS A 83 -12.83 2.08 3.69
CA HIS A 83 -11.63 2.88 3.43
C HIS A 83 -10.32 2.08 3.52
N ILE A 84 -10.34 0.86 4.03
CA ILE A 84 -9.16 -0.02 4.11
C ILE A 84 -9.14 -0.89 2.85
N PRO A 85 -8.25 -0.60 1.87
CA PRO A 85 -8.18 -1.37 0.64
C PRO A 85 -7.31 -2.62 0.81
N SER A 86 -7.55 -3.61 -0.03
CA SER A 86 -6.60 -4.70 -0.24
C SER A 86 -5.45 -4.24 -1.16
N LEU A 87 -4.33 -4.96 -1.12
CA LEU A 87 -3.23 -4.74 -2.06
C LEU A 87 -3.68 -5.02 -3.50
N ALA A 88 -4.54 -6.03 -3.71
CA ALA A 88 -5.13 -6.31 -5.02
C ALA A 88 -5.95 -5.12 -5.54
N ALA A 89 -6.76 -4.49 -4.66
CA ALA A 89 -7.54 -3.30 -5.01
C ALA A 89 -6.65 -2.10 -5.37
N LEU A 90 -5.48 -1.95 -4.71
CA LEU A 90 -4.51 -0.92 -5.06
C LEU A 90 -4.02 -1.12 -6.49
N TYR A 91 -3.60 -2.32 -6.87
CA TYR A 91 -3.15 -2.62 -8.23
C TYR A 91 -4.27 -2.41 -9.27
N GLU A 92 -5.48 -2.83 -8.96
CA GLU A 92 -6.64 -2.61 -9.84
C GLU A 92 -6.93 -1.11 -10.04
N ALA A 93 -6.88 -0.33 -8.96
CA ALA A 93 -7.20 1.10 -9.00
C ALA A 93 -6.11 1.97 -9.62
N CYS A 94 -4.83 1.63 -9.40
CA CYS A 94 -3.68 2.46 -9.74
C CYS A 94 -2.85 1.91 -10.91
N GLY A 95 -3.07 0.66 -11.33
CA GLY A 95 -2.25 0.00 -12.34
C GLY A 95 -0.90 -0.48 -11.77
N VAL A 96 0.00 -0.86 -12.67
CA VAL A 96 1.28 -1.52 -12.33
C VAL A 96 2.51 -0.79 -12.89
N ASP A 97 2.34 0.41 -13.39
CA ASP A 97 3.42 1.21 -14.01
C ASP A 97 4.24 2.01 -12.98
N HIS A 98 4.15 1.67 -11.72
CA HIS A 98 4.88 2.29 -10.61
C HIS A 98 5.37 1.22 -9.65
N ASP A 99 6.37 1.56 -8.85
CA ASP A 99 6.87 0.68 -7.80
C ASP A 99 5.96 0.73 -6.56
N VAL A 100 5.92 -0.36 -5.81
CA VAL A 100 5.20 -0.43 -4.54
C VAL A 100 6.17 -0.88 -3.46
N SER A 101 6.30 -0.07 -2.42
CA SER A 101 7.08 -0.39 -1.22
C SER A 101 6.14 -0.67 -0.05
N LEU A 102 6.32 -1.82 0.59
CA LEU A 102 5.46 -2.24 1.69
C LEU A 102 6.25 -2.45 2.98
N ASP A 103 5.87 -1.72 4.01
CA ASP A 103 6.28 -2.05 5.37
C ASP A 103 5.39 -3.18 5.89
N VAL A 104 5.96 -4.38 5.97
CA VAL A 104 5.22 -5.58 6.40
C VAL A 104 5.12 -5.58 7.91
N LYS A 105 3.96 -5.20 8.42
CA LYS A 105 3.66 -5.15 9.86
C LYS A 105 3.29 -6.51 10.44
N ASP A 106 2.85 -7.42 9.60
CA ASP A 106 2.44 -8.78 9.95
C ASP A 106 3.16 -9.75 9.01
N ALA A 107 4.10 -10.54 9.55
CA ALA A 107 4.88 -11.50 8.76
C ALA A 107 3.99 -12.53 8.05
N ASP A 108 2.82 -12.85 8.61
CA ASP A 108 1.87 -13.78 7.99
C ASP A 108 1.19 -13.21 6.73
N ALA A 109 1.36 -11.91 6.45
CA ALA A 109 0.87 -11.28 5.23
C ALA A 109 1.77 -11.54 4.00
N ILE A 110 3.00 -12.02 4.17
CA ILE A 110 4.00 -12.09 3.09
C ILE A 110 3.50 -12.92 1.90
N ASP A 111 2.95 -14.09 2.13
CA ASP A 111 2.45 -14.94 1.04
C ASP A 111 1.31 -14.27 0.27
N ALA A 112 0.37 -13.64 0.97
CA ALA A 112 -0.73 -12.90 0.35
C ALA A 112 -0.23 -11.68 -0.45
N VAL A 113 0.80 -10.99 0.03
CA VAL A 113 1.47 -9.89 -0.70
C VAL A 113 2.08 -10.38 -2.00
N LEU A 114 2.85 -11.46 -1.94
CA LEU A 114 3.50 -12.03 -3.12
C LEU A 114 2.47 -12.54 -4.14
N ASP A 115 1.40 -13.17 -3.67
CA ASP A 115 0.33 -13.66 -4.53
C ASP A 115 -0.42 -12.51 -5.22
N ALA A 116 -0.74 -11.44 -4.50
CA ALA A 116 -1.38 -10.27 -5.08
C ALA A 116 -0.49 -9.58 -6.12
N ALA A 117 0.79 -9.39 -5.83
CA ALA A 117 1.74 -8.80 -6.75
C ALA A 117 1.96 -9.67 -8.01
N ARG A 118 2.04 -10.99 -7.83
CA ARG A 118 2.16 -11.94 -8.93
C ARG A 118 0.92 -11.94 -9.82
N ALA A 119 -0.27 -11.96 -9.23
CA ALA A 119 -1.53 -11.91 -9.97
C ALA A 119 -1.68 -10.62 -10.78
N ALA A 120 -1.17 -9.50 -10.28
CA ALA A 120 -1.17 -8.22 -10.98
C ALA A 120 -0.04 -8.09 -12.03
N GLY A 121 0.92 -9.01 -12.06
CA GLY A 121 2.12 -8.88 -12.91
C GLY A 121 3.12 -7.83 -12.42
N ALA A 122 3.09 -7.50 -11.12
CA ALA A 122 3.86 -6.41 -10.53
C ALA A 122 4.99 -6.87 -9.61
N LEU A 123 5.29 -8.18 -9.58
CA LEU A 123 6.27 -8.74 -8.63
C LEU A 123 7.66 -8.11 -8.78
N GLY A 124 8.08 -7.78 -10.00
CA GLY A 124 9.38 -7.15 -10.27
C GLY A 124 9.50 -5.69 -9.83
N ARG A 125 8.42 -5.08 -9.37
CA ARG A 125 8.35 -3.69 -8.89
C ARG A 125 7.88 -3.59 -7.43
N LEU A 126 7.99 -4.69 -6.71
CA LEU A 126 7.68 -4.78 -5.28
C LEU A 126 8.97 -4.65 -4.46
N TRP A 127 8.90 -3.81 -3.42
CA TRP A 127 10.00 -3.54 -2.48
C TRP A 127 9.61 -3.93 -1.06
#